data_7c6dca99c233f021876535ee7233d39c
#
_entry.id   7c6dca99c233f021876535ee7233d39c
#
_cell.length_a   1.000
_cell.length_b   1.000
_cell.length_c   1.000
_cell.angle_alpha   90.00
_cell.angle_beta   90.00
_cell.angle_gamma   90.00
#
_symmetry.space_group_name_H-M   'P 1'
#
loop_
_entity.id
_entity.type
_entity.pdbx_description
1 polymer ?
#
loop_
_entity_poly.entity_id
_entity_poly.type
_entity_poly.pdbx_seq_one_letter_code
_entity_poly.pdbx_strand_id
1 'polypeptide(L)'
;NLSDGDAPFDLVLSHSGDDFAVMGMHFKLGLYEHQSAGALQGMIDLVSANPDLLANPDLIQTIRIVAYEPAFGIIGDPAKRDPKTRQSADHSMVYIVSTLLQKAIDAAKSKGSGTIADDNDTMWKSLILVPADYDAASIARPETRALMAKIEFAHGGKDYDDRYPDGIPTSVVIETTDGRSLDSGLVMYPSGHARNTTCDLEGILANKAEVLGRLAMDDPGSVIGRFRRVDDLSTAELASMNDFEIKDHGRFE
;
A
#
# COMPACT_ATOMS: atom_id res chain seq x y z
N ASN A 1 19.23 16.42 -15.88
CA ASN A 1 19.33 16.95 -17.25
C ASN A 1 20.01 15.92 -18.14
N LEU A 2 19.27 15.29 -19.01
CA LEU A 2 19.74 14.28 -19.99
C LEU A 2 20.30 14.91 -21.27
N SER A 3 20.53 16.22 -21.29
CA SER A 3 20.75 16.97 -22.51
C SER A 3 22.15 17.54 -22.70
N ASP A 4 23.05 17.36 -21.74
CA ASP A 4 24.36 18.01 -21.83
C ASP A 4 25.46 17.03 -22.19
N GLY A 5 25.62 16.76 -23.47
CA GLY A 5 26.72 15.99 -24.02
C GLY A 5 26.29 14.86 -24.95
N ASP A 6 27.25 14.35 -25.69
CA ASP A 6 27.04 13.28 -26.69
C ASP A 6 26.74 11.92 -26.02
N ALA A 7 27.05 11.76 -24.73
CA ALA A 7 26.73 10.58 -23.91
C ALA A 7 26.47 11.01 -22.48
N PRO A 8 25.26 11.50 -22.13
CA PRO A 8 24.95 12.04 -20.82
C PRO A 8 24.98 11.00 -19.68
N PHE A 9 24.93 9.72 -19.98
CA PHE A 9 25.09 8.60 -19.04
C PHE A 9 25.32 7.30 -19.79
N ASP A 10 25.97 6.36 -19.13
CA ASP A 10 26.07 4.98 -19.62
C ASP A 10 24.86 4.18 -19.15
N LEU A 11 24.09 3.62 -20.07
CA LEU A 11 23.03 2.69 -19.76
C LEU A 11 23.60 1.28 -19.67
N VAL A 12 23.76 0.80 -18.44
CA VAL A 12 24.14 -0.60 -18.18
C VAL A 12 22.88 -1.43 -18.02
N LEU A 13 22.67 -2.38 -18.93
CA LEU A 13 21.58 -3.34 -18.87
C LEU A 13 22.08 -4.67 -18.32
N SER A 14 21.57 -5.04 -17.15
CA SER A 14 21.78 -6.38 -16.59
C SER A 14 20.85 -7.37 -17.26
N HIS A 15 21.35 -8.53 -17.67
CA HIS A 15 20.62 -9.51 -18.48
C HIS A 15 20.94 -10.96 -18.12
N SER A 16 21.50 -11.20 -16.93
CA SER A 16 21.82 -12.54 -16.45
C SER A 16 21.79 -12.63 -14.92
N GLY A 17 21.40 -13.77 -14.40
CA GLY A 17 21.39 -14.07 -12.98
C GLY A 17 20.47 -13.12 -12.18
N ASP A 18 20.95 -12.70 -11.02
CA ASP A 18 20.20 -11.81 -10.11
C ASP A 18 20.34 -10.32 -10.45
N ASP A 19 21.04 -9.98 -11.54
CA ASP A 19 21.28 -8.60 -11.96
C ASP A 19 20.12 -7.96 -12.71
N PHE A 20 19.05 -8.71 -13.00
CA PHE A 20 17.88 -8.12 -13.64
C PHE A 20 17.24 -7.05 -12.76
N ALA A 21 16.93 -5.88 -13.32
CA ALA A 21 16.31 -4.77 -12.60
C ALA A 21 14.98 -5.17 -11.91
N VAL A 22 14.26 -6.15 -12.46
CA VAL A 22 13.03 -6.68 -11.86
C VAL A 22 13.25 -7.29 -10.47
N MET A 23 14.44 -7.80 -10.18
CA MET A 23 14.78 -8.36 -8.87
C MET A 23 14.86 -7.28 -7.76
N GLY A 24 15.07 -6.03 -8.15
CA GLY A 24 15.07 -4.87 -7.24
C GLY A 24 13.75 -4.08 -7.22
N MET A 25 12.70 -4.56 -7.89
CA MET A 25 11.43 -3.85 -7.95
C MET A 25 10.65 -3.91 -6.64
N HIS A 26 9.93 -2.82 -6.37
CA HIS A 26 9.01 -2.73 -5.25
C HIS A 26 7.58 -2.95 -5.76
N PHE A 27 6.79 -3.71 -5.00
CA PHE A 27 5.41 -4.02 -5.34
C PHE A 27 4.44 -3.26 -4.45
N LYS A 28 3.49 -2.56 -5.07
CA LYS A 28 2.32 -2.06 -4.33
C LYS A 28 1.40 -3.24 -4.01
N LEU A 29 1.06 -3.41 -2.74
CA LEU A 29 0.27 -4.53 -2.26
C LEU A 29 -1.24 -4.28 -2.34
N GLY A 30 -1.64 -3.12 -2.88
CA GLY A 30 -3.02 -2.71 -3.11
C GLY A 30 -3.06 -1.51 -4.03
N LEU A 31 -4.21 -0.85 -4.12
CA LEU A 31 -4.40 0.39 -4.86
C LEU A 31 -4.07 1.58 -3.95
N TYR A 32 -2.88 2.10 -4.02
CA TYR A 32 -2.42 3.27 -3.28
C TYR A 32 -1.18 3.87 -3.95
N GLU A 33 -0.92 5.13 -3.72
CA GLU A 33 0.32 5.76 -4.14
C GLU A 33 1.51 5.18 -3.37
N HIS A 34 2.63 4.91 -4.08
CA HIS A 34 3.73 4.09 -3.56
C HIS A 34 4.39 4.64 -2.29
N GLN A 35 4.58 5.96 -2.18
CA GLN A 35 5.20 6.58 -1.00
C GLN A 35 4.37 6.43 0.27
N SER A 36 3.09 6.02 0.16
CA SER A 36 2.24 5.71 1.30
C SER A 36 2.55 4.34 1.93
N ALA A 37 3.32 3.48 1.25
CA ALA A 37 3.54 2.10 1.71
C ALA A 37 4.17 2.02 3.11
N GLY A 38 5.12 2.91 3.43
CA GLY A 38 5.73 2.97 4.76
C GLY A 38 4.71 3.36 5.84
N ALA A 39 3.85 4.33 5.56
CA ALA A 39 2.79 4.74 6.50
C ALA A 39 1.72 3.66 6.68
N LEU A 40 1.38 2.92 5.61
CA LEU A 40 0.46 1.78 5.69
C LEU A 40 1.05 0.65 6.55
N GLN A 41 2.32 0.31 6.37
CA GLN A 41 2.99 -0.68 7.19
C GLN A 41 3.03 -0.25 8.66
N GLY A 42 3.47 0.99 8.94
CA GLY A 42 3.50 1.52 10.30
C GLY A 42 2.12 1.52 10.96
N MET A 43 1.06 1.79 10.21
CA MET A 43 -0.31 1.71 10.73
C MET A 43 -0.72 0.25 11.02
N ILE A 44 -0.39 -0.70 10.14
CA ILE A 44 -0.65 -2.13 10.35
C ILE A 44 0.07 -2.61 11.62
N ASP A 45 1.36 -2.26 11.77
CA ASP A 45 2.15 -2.64 12.93
C ASP A 45 1.54 -2.11 14.25
N LEU A 46 1.12 -0.84 14.24
CA LEU A 46 0.51 -0.20 15.41
C LEU A 46 -0.82 -0.83 15.80
N VAL A 47 -1.73 -1.07 14.85
CA VAL A 47 -3.04 -1.65 15.17
C VAL A 47 -2.95 -3.14 15.51
N SER A 48 -1.96 -3.85 14.99
CA SER A 48 -1.67 -5.24 15.37
C SER A 48 -1.17 -5.33 16.80
N ALA A 49 -0.28 -4.41 17.20
CA ALA A 49 0.25 -4.34 18.56
C ALA A 49 -0.75 -3.77 19.58
N ASN A 50 -1.73 -3.00 19.13
CA ASN A 50 -2.69 -2.29 19.97
C ASN A 50 -4.13 -2.51 19.48
N PRO A 51 -4.68 -3.71 19.60
CA PRO A 51 -6.01 -4.07 19.07
C PRO A 51 -7.17 -3.29 19.73
N ASP A 52 -6.95 -2.69 20.89
CA ASP A 52 -7.90 -1.81 21.56
C ASP A 52 -8.21 -0.54 20.74
N LEU A 53 -7.29 -0.08 19.89
CA LEU A 53 -7.53 1.04 18.98
C LEU A 53 -8.60 0.70 17.92
N LEU A 54 -8.69 -0.56 17.49
CA LEU A 54 -9.72 -1.02 16.56
C LEU A 54 -11.05 -1.26 17.26
N ALA A 55 -11.00 -1.76 18.50
CA ALA A 55 -12.19 -1.96 19.33
C ALA A 55 -12.83 -0.63 19.77
N ASN A 56 -12.01 0.39 20.03
CA ASN A 56 -12.45 1.73 20.44
C ASN A 56 -11.66 2.83 19.68
N PRO A 57 -12.06 3.19 18.45
CA PRO A 57 -11.37 4.19 17.63
C PRO A 57 -11.38 5.61 18.22
N ASP A 58 -12.23 5.90 19.22
CA ASP A 58 -12.25 7.18 19.92
C ASP A 58 -11.01 7.39 20.81
N LEU A 59 -10.26 6.32 21.07
CA LEU A 59 -8.95 6.42 21.70
C LEU A 59 -7.94 7.16 20.83
N ILE A 60 -8.06 7.11 19.51
CA ILE A 60 -7.14 7.78 18.59
C ILE A 60 -7.40 9.28 18.63
N GLN A 61 -6.45 10.04 19.19
CA GLN A 61 -6.51 11.50 19.25
C GLN A 61 -5.87 12.13 18.02
N THR A 62 -4.62 11.79 17.74
CA THR A 62 -3.83 12.30 16.60
C THR A 62 -3.02 11.18 15.98
N ILE A 63 -2.83 11.22 14.66
CA ILE A 63 -1.98 10.32 13.90
C ILE A 63 -0.94 11.19 13.22
N ARG A 64 0.32 11.12 13.64
CA ARG A 64 1.42 11.85 13.02
C ARG A 64 2.22 10.93 12.12
N ILE A 65 2.32 11.29 10.84
CA ILE A 65 3.16 10.61 9.84
C ILE A 65 4.42 11.42 9.66
N VAL A 66 5.58 10.82 9.92
CA VAL A 66 6.90 11.41 9.69
C VAL A 66 7.52 10.74 8.48
N ALA A 67 7.91 11.51 7.47
CA ALA A 67 8.37 10.96 6.21
C ALA A 67 9.51 11.80 5.61
N TYR A 68 10.21 11.21 4.62
CA TYR A 68 11.22 11.86 3.79
C TYR A 68 10.58 12.85 2.82
N GLU A 69 11.40 13.77 2.28
CA GLU A 69 10.91 14.94 1.52
C GLU A 69 9.93 14.61 0.38
N PRO A 70 10.18 13.66 -0.54
CA PRO A 70 9.20 13.34 -1.59
C PRO A 70 7.84 12.87 -1.06
N ALA A 71 7.80 12.10 0.03
CA ALA A 71 6.55 11.68 0.64
C ALA A 71 5.87 12.83 1.38
N PHE A 72 6.63 13.63 2.13
CA PHE A 72 6.12 14.78 2.85
C PHE A 72 5.64 15.89 1.91
N GLY A 73 6.49 16.33 0.98
CA GLY A 73 6.25 17.51 0.14
C GLY A 73 5.29 17.26 -1.03
N ILE A 74 5.20 16.02 -1.54
CA ILE A 74 4.38 15.70 -2.71
C ILE A 74 3.05 15.05 -2.29
N ILE A 75 3.09 13.99 -1.50
CA ILE A 75 1.91 13.19 -1.18
C ILE A 75 1.24 13.67 0.11
N GLY A 76 2.01 14.22 1.03
CA GLY A 76 1.53 14.89 2.24
C GLY A 76 1.07 16.34 2.03
N ASP A 77 1.16 16.87 0.80
CA ASP A 77 0.77 18.26 0.46
C ASP A 77 -0.63 18.60 0.99
N PRO A 78 -0.80 19.75 1.68
CA PRO A 78 -2.09 20.24 2.13
C PRO A 78 -3.18 20.26 1.04
N ALA A 79 -2.82 20.52 -0.22
CA ALA A 79 -3.77 20.50 -1.35
C ALA A 79 -4.37 19.11 -1.60
N LYS A 80 -3.75 18.03 -1.12
CA LYS A 80 -4.21 16.65 -1.26
C LYS A 80 -5.01 16.14 -0.07
N ARG A 81 -5.22 16.96 0.94
CA ARG A 81 -5.89 16.55 2.20
C ARG A 81 -7.41 16.44 2.09
N ASP A 82 -8.02 16.92 1.01
CA ASP A 82 -9.47 16.88 0.79
C ASP A 82 -9.81 16.34 -0.61
N PRO A 83 -9.51 15.07 -0.89
CA PRO A 83 -9.81 14.48 -2.18
C PRO A 83 -11.32 14.40 -2.42
N LYS A 84 -11.73 14.63 -3.68
CA LYS A 84 -13.12 14.61 -4.13
C LYS A 84 -13.39 13.58 -5.23
N THR A 85 -12.33 13.09 -5.85
CA THR A 85 -12.40 12.13 -6.94
C THR A 85 -11.50 10.95 -6.64
N ARG A 86 -11.75 9.80 -7.30
CA ARG A 86 -10.89 8.63 -7.20
C ARG A 86 -9.42 8.96 -7.45
N GLN A 87 -9.13 9.71 -8.52
CA GLN A 87 -7.76 10.08 -8.88
C GLN A 87 -7.09 10.96 -7.82
N SER A 88 -7.83 11.85 -7.17
CA SER A 88 -7.27 12.66 -6.08
C SER A 88 -7.11 11.84 -4.79
N ALA A 89 -7.96 10.85 -4.56
CA ALA A 89 -7.96 10.02 -3.36
C ALA A 89 -6.80 9.01 -3.34
N ASP A 90 -6.51 8.35 -4.47
CA ASP A 90 -5.42 7.38 -4.56
C ASP A 90 -4.02 8.03 -4.56
N HIS A 91 -3.94 9.35 -4.61
CA HIS A 91 -2.75 10.18 -4.44
C HIS A 91 -2.77 11.06 -3.17
N SER A 92 -3.66 10.75 -2.24
CA SER A 92 -3.79 11.41 -0.95
C SER A 92 -3.36 10.48 0.18
N MET A 93 -2.18 10.67 0.76
CA MET A 93 -1.73 9.81 1.87
C MET A 93 -2.69 9.88 3.07
N VAL A 94 -3.28 11.04 3.34
CA VAL A 94 -4.31 11.22 4.37
C VAL A 94 -5.48 10.27 4.14
N TYR A 95 -6.00 10.25 2.90
CA TYR A 95 -7.12 9.38 2.54
C TYR A 95 -6.73 7.90 2.58
N ILE A 96 -5.59 7.55 1.97
CA ILE A 96 -5.08 6.18 1.87
C ILE A 96 -4.93 5.54 3.27
N VAL A 97 -4.23 6.24 4.18
CA VAL A 97 -4.00 5.73 5.55
C VAL A 97 -5.30 5.66 6.34
N SER A 98 -6.17 6.68 6.22
CA SER A 98 -7.48 6.69 6.89
C SER A 98 -8.39 5.58 6.39
N THR A 99 -8.37 5.29 5.10
CA THR A 99 -9.17 4.22 4.49
C THR A 99 -8.71 2.85 4.96
N LEU A 100 -7.40 2.60 5.01
CA LEU A 100 -6.87 1.36 5.55
C LEU A 100 -7.26 1.19 7.04
N LEU A 101 -7.10 2.23 7.84
CA LEU A 101 -7.47 2.20 9.26
C LEU A 101 -8.97 1.98 9.45
N GLN A 102 -9.82 2.66 8.66
CA GLN A 102 -11.27 2.46 8.72
C GLN A 102 -11.65 1.02 8.33
N LYS A 103 -11.00 0.47 7.32
CA LYS A 103 -11.18 -0.93 6.89
C LYS A 103 -10.79 -1.91 8.00
N ALA A 104 -9.71 -1.60 8.73
CA ALA A 104 -9.30 -2.38 9.90
C ALA A 104 -10.35 -2.31 11.03
N ILE A 105 -10.88 -1.13 11.33
CA ILE A 105 -11.95 -0.94 12.32
C ILE A 105 -13.20 -1.74 11.93
N ASP A 106 -13.62 -1.69 10.67
CA ASP A 106 -14.79 -2.42 10.16
C ASP A 106 -14.59 -3.94 10.24
N ALA A 107 -13.38 -4.42 9.89
CA ALA A 107 -13.04 -5.83 9.98
C ALA A 107 -13.05 -6.34 11.44
N ALA A 108 -12.49 -5.56 12.37
CA ALA A 108 -12.49 -5.87 13.79
C ALA A 108 -13.92 -5.92 14.37
N LYS A 109 -14.77 -4.95 14.01
CA LYS A 109 -16.18 -4.93 14.39
C LYS A 109 -16.93 -6.15 13.86
N SER A 110 -16.71 -6.53 12.61
CA SER A 110 -17.36 -7.68 11.99
C SER A 110 -16.98 -9.00 12.67
N LYS A 111 -15.77 -9.10 13.21
CA LYS A 111 -15.29 -10.29 13.95
C LYS A 111 -15.73 -10.28 15.42
N GLY A 112 -16.26 -9.17 15.92
CA GLY A 112 -16.60 -9.00 17.34
C GLY A 112 -15.37 -8.99 18.26
N SER A 113 -14.19 -8.71 17.71
CA SER A 113 -12.92 -8.64 18.45
C SER A 113 -12.09 -7.47 17.94
N GLY A 114 -11.17 -6.95 18.75
CA GLY A 114 -10.22 -5.92 18.31
C GLY A 114 -9.13 -6.44 17.37
N THR A 115 -9.03 -7.76 17.18
CA THR A 115 -7.97 -8.41 16.40
C THR A 115 -8.51 -8.83 15.02
N ILE A 116 -7.79 -8.47 13.96
CA ILE A 116 -8.12 -8.87 12.59
C ILE A 116 -7.36 -10.13 12.21
N ALA A 117 -6.06 -10.18 12.50
CA ALA A 117 -5.16 -11.28 12.22
C ALA A 117 -3.99 -11.26 13.20
N ASP A 118 -3.31 -12.40 13.32
CA ASP A 118 -2.20 -12.57 14.25
C ASP A 118 -0.82 -12.31 13.61
N ASP A 119 -0.78 -12.09 12.28
CA ASP A 119 0.45 -11.88 11.54
C ASP A 119 0.32 -10.78 10.47
N ASN A 120 1.46 -10.20 10.09
CA ASN A 120 1.59 -9.13 9.13
C ASN A 120 1.01 -9.48 7.75
N ASP A 121 1.26 -10.67 7.25
CA ASP A 121 0.87 -11.05 5.89
C ASP A 121 -0.63 -11.22 5.76
N THR A 122 -1.27 -11.80 6.77
CA THR A 122 -2.72 -11.90 6.86
C THR A 122 -3.37 -10.53 7.04
N MET A 123 -2.72 -9.61 7.79
CA MET A 123 -3.19 -8.22 7.89
C MET A 123 -3.18 -7.55 6.51
N TRP A 124 -2.08 -7.63 5.76
CA TRP A 124 -2.00 -7.09 4.40
C TRP A 124 -3.06 -7.69 3.46
N LYS A 125 -3.22 -9.02 3.48
CA LYS A 125 -4.24 -9.72 2.68
C LYS A 125 -5.67 -9.27 3.03
N SER A 126 -5.95 -9.04 4.31
CA SER A 126 -7.28 -8.63 4.80
C SER A 126 -7.59 -7.17 4.51
N LEU A 127 -6.57 -6.29 4.51
CA LEU A 127 -6.72 -4.85 4.42
C LEU A 127 -6.36 -4.29 3.04
N ILE A 128 -6.15 -5.16 2.04
CA ILE A 128 -5.85 -4.72 0.67
C ILE A 128 -6.85 -3.65 0.20
N LEU A 129 -6.31 -2.51 -0.27
CA LEU A 129 -7.13 -1.46 -0.87
C LEU A 129 -7.48 -1.82 -2.31
N VAL A 130 -8.75 -1.70 -2.65
CA VAL A 130 -9.35 -2.11 -3.94
C VAL A 130 -10.13 -0.95 -4.56
N PRO A 131 -10.59 -1.05 -5.83
CA PRO A 131 -11.33 0.04 -6.47
C PRO A 131 -12.54 0.57 -5.68
N ALA A 132 -13.27 -0.31 -4.98
CA ALA A 132 -14.41 0.07 -4.16
C ALA A 132 -14.04 0.99 -2.98
N ASP A 133 -12.80 0.94 -2.50
CA ASP A 133 -12.32 1.84 -1.46
C ASP A 133 -12.14 3.29 -1.96
N TYR A 134 -12.31 3.53 -3.27
CA TYR A 134 -12.12 4.81 -3.95
C TYR A 134 -13.35 5.27 -4.75
N ASP A 135 -14.52 4.69 -4.50
CA ASP A 135 -15.76 5.17 -5.06
C ASP A 135 -16.25 6.46 -4.36
N ALA A 136 -17.25 7.11 -4.93
CA ALA A 136 -17.74 8.37 -4.40
C ALA A 136 -18.30 8.25 -2.97
N ALA A 137 -18.92 7.13 -2.64
CA ALA A 137 -19.47 6.87 -1.30
C ALA A 137 -18.35 6.67 -0.27
N SER A 138 -17.32 5.89 -0.62
CA SER A 138 -16.15 5.65 0.23
C SER A 138 -15.36 6.94 0.46
N ILE A 139 -15.15 7.76 -0.57
CA ILE A 139 -14.46 9.06 -0.46
C ILE A 139 -15.24 10.02 0.45
N ALA A 140 -16.57 9.98 0.41
CA ALA A 140 -17.43 10.85 1.22
C ALA A 140 -17.75 10.30 2.62
N ARG A 141 -17.32 9.08 2.95
CA ARG A 141 -17.65 8.38 4.18
C ARG A 141 -17.27 9.19 5.42
N PRO A 142 -18.24 9.54 6.31
CA PRO A 142 -17.97 10.43 7.45
C PRO A 142 -16.92 9.90 8.42
N GLU A 143 -16.88 8.58 8.68
CA GLU A 143 -15.91 7.97 9.60
C GLU A 143 -14.49 8.07 9.04
N THR A 144 -14.30 7.80 7.74
CA THR A 144 -13.00 7.98 7.07
C THR A 144 -12.56 9.44 7.12
N ARG A 145 -13.49 10.38 6.87
CA ARG A 145 -13.23 11.82 6.95
C ARG A 145 -12.85 12.27 8.37
N ALA A 146 -13.46 11.69 9.39
CA ALA A 146 -13.10 11.97 10.79
C ALA A 146 -11.68 11.49 11.11
N LEU A 147 -11.26 10.33 10.59
CA LEU A 147 -9.88 9.85 10.73
C LEU A 147 -8.89 10.75 9.97
N MET A 148 -9.23 11.18 8.76
CA MET A 148 -8.41 12.10 7.98
C MET A 148 -8.13 13.40 8.74
N ALA A 149 -9.09 13.92 9.48
CA ALA A 149 -8.93 15.14 10.27
C ALA A 149 -7.95 14.98 11.44
N LYS A 150 -7.64 13.74 11.86
CA LYS A 150 -6.66 13.43 12.91
C LYS A 150 -5.23 13.26 12.38
N ILE A 151 -5.02 13.26 11.06
CA ILE A 151 -3.69 13.03 10.47
C ILE A 151 -2.91 14.33 10.33
N GLU A 152 -1.70 14.31 10.86
CA GLU A 152 -0.69 15.36 10.73
C GLU A 152 0.56 14.81 10.03
N PHE A 153 1.26 15.67 9.30
CA PHE A 153 2.52 15.33 8.66
C PHE A 153 3.67 16.10 9.27
N ALA A 154 4.81 15.41 9.39
CA ALA A 154 6.07 16.01 9.74
C ALA A 154 7.17 15.54 8.77
N HIS A 155 8.05 16.45 8.39
CA HIS A 155 9.27 16.11 7.67
C HIS A 155 10.27 15.48 8.65
N GLY A 156 10.81 14.32 8.31
CA GLY A 156 11.76 13.58 9.14
C GLY A 156 13.17 14.15 9.13
N GLY A 157 13.40 15.19 8.31
CA GLY A 157 14.70 15.85 8.17
C GLY A 157 15.72 14.97 7.47
N LYS A 158 16.99 15.38 7.63
CA LYS A 158 18.12 14.76 6.93
C LYS A 158 18.26 13.27 7.18
N ASP A 159 17.92 12.79 8.37
CA ASP A 159 18.01 11.35 8.72
C ASP A 159 17.05 10.48 7.88
N TYR A 160 15.91 11.04 7.48
CA TYR A 160 14.96 10.36 6.58
C TYR A 160 15.39 10.54 5.12
N ASP A 161 15.77 11.75 4.72
CA ASP A 161 16.14 12.05 3.33
C ASP A 161 17.37 11.28 2.86
N ASP A 162 18.39 11.13 3.71
CA ASP A 162 19.62 10.39 3.39
C ASP A 162 19.36 8.87 3.20
N ARG A 163 18.22 8.35 3.67
CA ARG A 163 17.84 6.94 3.53
C ARG A 163 17.03 6.66 2.27
N TYR A 164 16.55 7.69 1.61
CA TYR A 164 15.92 7.59 0.31
C TYR A 164 16.98 7.79 -0.80
N PRO A 165 17.01 7.05 -1.92
CA PRO A 165 15.99 6.07 -2.36
C PRO A 165 16.27 4.62 -1.92
N ASP A 166 17.18 4.38 -0.98
CA ASP A 166 17.52 3.04 -0.51
C ASP A 166 16.32 2.31 0.12
N GLY A 167 15.46 3.06 0.79
CA GLY A 167 14.16 2.66 1.31
C GLY A 167 13.15 3.79 1.18
N ILE A 168 11.99 3.63 1.80
CA ILE A 168 10.94 4.65 1.91
C ILE A 168 10.70 5.01 3.38
N PRO A 169 11.69 5.67 4.03
CA PRO A 169 11.72 5.87 5.46
C PRO A 169 10.50 6.65 5.95
N THR A 170 9.70 5.99 6.76
CA THR A 170 8.45 6.55 7.30
C THR A 170 8.25 6.04 8.72
N SER A 171 7.71 6.85 9.60
CA SER A 171 7.18 6.40 10.89
C SER A 171 5.78 6.97 11.13
N VAL A 172 5.00 6.26 11.94
CA VAL A 172 3.66 6.67 12.36
C VAL A 172 3.60 6.70 13.87
N VAL A 173 3.12 7.82 14.42
CA VAL A 173 2.91 7.96 15.86
C VAL A 173 1.43 8.23 16.11
N ILE A 174 0.80 7.45 16.97
CA ILE A 174 -0.58 7.66 17.42
C ILE A 174 -0.55 8.17 18.85
N GLU A 175 -1.03 9.39 19.05
CA GLU A 175 -1.35 9.90 20.39
C GLU A 175 -2.78 9.51 20.73
N THR A 176 -2.98 8.99 21.94
CA THR A 176 -4.28 8.52 22.39
C THR A 176 -4.90 9.43 23.45
N THR A 177 -6.23 9.41 23.54
CA THR A 177 -7.00 10.19 24.52
C THR A 177 -6.75 9.77 25.97
N ASP A 178 -6.24 8.55 26.20
CA ASP A 178 -5.81 8.04 27.51
C ASP A 178 -4.34 8.34 27.83
N GLY A 179 -3.66 9.12 26.98
CA GLY A 179 -2.31 9.64 27.21
C GLY A 179 -1.16 8.72 26.78
N ARG A 180 -1.42 7.66 26.02
CA ARG A 180 -0.36 6.85 25.40
C ARG A 180 0.16 7.52 24.14
N SER A 181 1.46 7.36 23.89
CA SER A 181 2.13 7.66 22.61
C SER A 181 2.64 6.35 22.03
N LEU A 182 2.09 5.95 20.90
CA LEU A 182 2.36 4.67 20.25
C LEU A 182 3.13 4.95 18.96
N ASP A 183 4.36 4.46 18.86
CA ASP A 183 5.29 4.71 17.75
C ASP A 183 5.55 3.39 16.99
N SER A 184 5.37 3.41 15.67
CA SER A 184 5.70 2.28 14.80
C SER A 184 7.21 2.03 14.71
N GLY A 185 8.02 2.98 15.14
CA GLY A 185 9.43 3.03 14.76
C GLY A 185 9.62 3.37 13.28
N LEU A 186 10.88 3.38 12.85
CA LEU A 186 11.24 3.69 11.47
C LEU A 186 10.98 2.48 10.56
N VAL A 187 10.00 2.59 9.69
CA VAL A 187 9.74 1.65 8.60
C VAL A 187 10.62 2.04 7.40
N MET A 188 11.65 1.24 7.10
CA MET A 188 12.52 1.42 5.94
C MET A 188 12.04 0.63 4.73
N TYR A 189 11.67 -0.63 4.97
CA TYR A 189 11.34 -1.62 3.95
C TYR A 189 9.99 -2.24 4.27
N PRO A 190 8.87 -1.56 3.94
CA PRO A 190 7.54 -2.12 4.15
C PRO A 190 7.36 -3.40 3.34
N SER A 191 6.35 -4.20 3.67
CA SER A 191 5.96 -5.35 2.86
C SER A 191 5.75 -4.92 1.40
N GLY A 192 6.29 -5.68 0.46
CA GLY A 192 6.34 -5.32 -0.97
C GLY A 192 7.62 -4.61 -1.41
N HIS A 193 8.44 -4.10 -0.49
CA HIS A 193 9.75 -3.55 -0.83
C HIS A 193 10.74 -4.68 -1.16
N ALA A 194 11.58 -4.52 -2.19
CA ALA A 194 12.52 -5.56 -2.65
C ALA A 194 13.50 -6.03 -1.55
N ARG A 195 13.82 -5.15 -0.59
CA ARG A 195 14.70 -5.48 0.55
C ARG A 195 13.94 -5.97 1.80
N ASN A 196 12.63 -6.09 1.74
CA ASN A 196 11.90 -6.74 2.82
C ASN A 196 12.10 -8.25 2.72
N THR A 197 12.58 -8.86 3.81
CA THR A 197 12.88 -10.29 3.89
C THR A 197 11.98 -11.03 4.88
N THR A 198 10.98 -10.36 5.43
CA THR A 198 10.13 -10.89 6.50
C THR A 198 8.72 -11.25 6.06
N CYS A 199 8.21 -10.61 4.99
CA CYS A 199 6.88 -10.90 4.48
C CYS A 199 6.88 -12.06 3.46
N ASP A 200 5.78 -12.81 3.42
CA ASP A 200 5.45 -13.72 2.32
C ASP A 200 4.94 -12.91 1.11
N LEU A 201 5.89 -12.28 0.38
CA LEU A 201 5.55 -11.44 -0.76
C LEU A 201 4.76 -12.19 -1.83
N GLU A 202 5.14 -13.45 -2.12
CA GLU A 202 4.45 -14.27 -3.11
C GLU A 202 2.99 -14.52 -2.72
N GLY A 203 2.74 -14.90 -1.47
CA GLY A 203 1.38 -15.13 -0.97
C GLY A 203 0.53 -13.87 -0.92
N ILE A 204 1.11 -12.70 -0.61
CA ILE A 204 0.39 -11.42 -0.63
C ILE A 204 0.06 -11.01 -2.06
N LEU A 205 1.01 -11.15 -3.00
CA LEU A 205 0.77 -10.84 -4.42
C LEU A 205 -0.23 -11.80 -5.07
N ALA A 206 -0.21 -13.07 -4.68
CA ALA A 206 -1.22 -14.04 -5.12
C ALA A 206 -2.63 -13.64 -4.67
N ASN A 207 -2.77 -13.25 -3.40
CA ASN A 207 -4.04 -12.74 -2.88
C ASN A 207 -4.47 -11.45 -3.62
N LYS A 208 -3.54 -10.53 -3.86
CA LYS A 208 -3.83 -9.31 -4.63
C LYS A 208 -4.32 -9.63 -6.05
N ALA A 209 -3.65 -10.56 -6.73
CA ALA A 209 -4.01 -10.95 -8.10
C ALA A 209 -5.40 -11.63 -8.11
N GLU A 210 -5.70 -12.47 -7.14
CA GLU A 210 -7.01 -13.11 -6.98
C GLU A 210 -8.12 -12.07 -6.72
N VAL A 211 -7.92 -11.21 -5.73
CA VAL A 211 -8.92 -10.20 -5.33
C VAL A 211 -9.22 -9.22 -6.47
N LEU A 212 -8.18 -8.71 -7.15
CA LEU A 212 -8.34 -7.78 -8.27
C LEU A 212 -8.82 -8.50 -9.55
N GLY A 213 -8.35 -9.73 -9.78
CA GLY A 213 -8.79 -10.54 -10.91
C GLY A 213 -10.28 -10.84 -10.90
N ARG A 214 -10.87 -11.08 -9.73
CA ARG A 214 -12.32 -11.30 -9.56
C ARG A 214 -13.19 -10.10 -9.98
N LEU A 215 -12.61 -8.92 -10.10
CA LEU A 215 -13.33 -7.75 -10.63
C LEU A 215 -13.66 -7.89 -12.12
N ALA A 216 -12.91 -8.71 -12.87
CA ALA A 216 -13.05 -8.82 -14.30
C ALA A 216 -13.07 -10.27 -14.84
N MET A 217 -12.81 -11.27 -13.99
CA MET A 217 -12.72 -12.68 -14.38
C MET A 217 -13.53 -13.55 -13.42
N ASP A 218 -14.15 -14.61 -13.94
CA ASP A 218 -14.85 -15.61 -13.12
C ASP A 218 -13.87 -16.53 -12.36
N ASP A 219 -12.78 -16.89 -13.02
CA ASP A 219 -11.73 -17.75 -12.47
C ASP A 219 -10.33 -17.12 -12.69
N PRO A 220 -9.95 -16.11 -11.89
CA PRO A 220 -8.63 -15.52 -11.97
C PRO A 220 -7.51 -16.51 -11.63
N GLY A 221 -7.79 -17.52 -10.79
CA GLY A 221 -6.80 -18.51 -10.38
C GLY A 221 -6.26 -19.33 -11.54
N SER A 222 -7.09 -19.71 -12.50
CA SER A 222 -6.66 -20.43 -13.71
C SER A 222 -5.75 -19.57 -14.60
N VAL A 223 -6.04 -18.27 -14.71
CA VAL A 223 -5.24 -17.32 -15.48
C VAL A 223 -3.88 -17.08 -14.80
N ILE A 224 -3.89 -16.80 -13.49
CA ILE A 224 -2.67 -16.62 -12.68
C ILE A 224 -1.78 -17.85 -12.75
N GLY A 225 -2.37 -19.05 -12.72
CA GLY A 225 -1.66 -20.33 -12.83
C GLY A 225 -0.86 -20.50 -14.14
N ARG A 226 -1.31 -19.89 -15.25
CA ARG A 226 -0.54 -19.89 -16.50
C ARG A 226 0.76 -19.09 -16.37
N PHE A 227 0.69 -17.90 -15.77
CA PHE A 227 1.84 -17.02 -15.60
C PHE A 227 2.86 -17.56 -14.59
N ARG A 228 2.43 -18.40 -13.61
CA ARG A 228 3.34 -19.04 -12.66
C ARG A 228 4.19 -20.18 -13.22
N ARG A 229 3.84 -20.69 -14.39
CA ARG A 229 4.49 -21.84 -15.03
C ARG A 229 4.97 -21.51 -16.44
N VAL A 230 5.39 -20.26 -16.64
CA VAL A 230 5.83 -19.80 -17.97
C VAL A 230 6.98 -20.64 -18.53
N ASP A 231 7.89 -21.08 -17.68
CA ASP A 231 9.02 -21.93 -18.02
C ASP A 231 8.65 -23.36 -18.42
N ASP A 232 7.48 -23.85 -18.00
CA ASP A 232 6.95 -25.18 -18.32
C ASP A 232 6.05 -25.18 -19.58
N LEU A 233 5.70 -23.99 -20.11
CA LEU A 233 4.74 -23.88 -21.20
C LEU A 233 5.37 -24.24 -22.56
N SER A 234 4.63 -25.01 -23.36
CA SER A 234 4.95 -25.20 -24.77
C SER A 234 4.80 -23.90 -25.58
N THR A 235 5.39 -23.84 -26.78
CA THR A 235 5.24 -22.69 -27.67
C THR A 235 3.79 -22.34 -27.99
N ALA A 236 2.90 -23.33 -28.11
CA ALA A 236 1.49 -23.12 -28.36
C ALA A 236 0.78 -22.51 -27.12
N GLU A 237 1.09 -22.99 -25.92
CA GLU A 237 0.57 -22.44 -24.66
C GLU A 237 1.06 -21.02 -24.42
N LEU A 238 2.35 -20.73 -24.70
CA LEU A 238 2.89 -19.37 -24.62
C LEU A 238 2.17 -18.43 -25.60
N ALA A 239 1.89 -18.87 -26.81
CA ALA A 239 1.16 -18.06 -27.81
C ALA A 239 -0.27 -17.72 -27.36
N SER A 240 -0.92 -18.59 -26.58
CA SER A 240 -2.27 -18.40 -26.06
C SER A 240 -2.31 -17.97 -24.58
N MET A 241 -1.18 -17.68 -23.96
CA MET A 241 -1.09 -17.38 -22.53
C MET A 241 -2.00 -16.22 -22.10
N ASN A 242 -2.12 -15.21 -22.97
CA ASN A 242 -2.97 -14.04 -22.75
C ASN A 242 -4.39 -14.19 -23.34
N ASP A 243 -4.75 -15.37 -23.86
CA ASP A 243 -6.08 -15.67 -24.38
C ASP A 243 -7.00 -16.07 -23.22
N PHE A 244 -7.64 -15.08 -22.61
CA PHE A 244 -8.65 -15.23 -21.57
C PHE A 244 -9.66 -14.10 -21.65
N GLU A 245 -10.88 -14.40 -21.23
CA GLU A 245 -11.99 -13.45 -21.25
C GLU A 245 -11.90 -12.46 -20.06
N ILE A 246 -12.04 -11.17 -20.36
CA ILE A 246 -12.19 -10.09 -19.39
C ILE A 246 -13.58 -9.51 -19.51
N LYS A 247 -14.33 -9.48 -18.41
CA LYS A 247 -15.63 -8.85 -18.35
C LYS A 247 -15.50 -7.33 -18.38
N ASP A 248 -16.17 -6.70 -19.32
CA ASP A 248 -16.31 -5.24 -19.35
C ASP A 248 -17.48 -4.84 -18.45
N HIS A 249 -17.17 -4.21 -17.32
CA HIS A 249 -18.17 -3.65 -16.39
C HIS A 249 -18.50 -2.17 -16.67
N GLY A 250 -18.00 -1.63 -17.79
CA GLY A 250 -18.17 -0.23 -18.14
C GLY A 250 -17.29 0.70 -17.31
N ARG A 251 -17.79 1.94 -17.12
CA ARG A 251 -17.05 2.93 -16.33
C ARG A 251 -17.23 2.67 -14.83
N PHE A 252 -16.14 2.71 -14.13
CA PHE A 252 -16.15 2.75 -12.67
C PHE A 252 -16.43 4.21 -12.23
N GLU A 253 -17.57 4.46 -11.60
CA GLU A 253 -18.00 5.77 -11.09
C GLU A 253 -17.80 5.87 -9.56
#